data_7ed61ef66c7fef9b9f521797ee135544
#
_entry.id   7ed61ef66c7fef9b9f521797ee135544
#
_cell.length_a   1.000
_cell.length_b   1.000
_cell.length_c   1.000
_cell.angle_alpha   90.00
_cell.angle_beta   90.00
_cell.angle_gamma   90.00
#
_symmetry.space_group_name_H-M   'P 1'
#
loop_
_entity.id
_entity.type
_entity.pdbx_description
1 polymer ?
#
loop_
_entity_poly.entity_id
_entity_poly.type
_entity_poly.pdbx_seq_one_letter_code
_entity_poly.pdbx_strand_id
1 'polypeptide(L)'
;MASADQRHELELPAGTIRYREAGEGKPVVFVHGYLVDGRLWDGVVDRLADRCRCIAPDWPIGAQQVAMKPDADLTPYGIAATIASLLEALDLSDVTIVGNDSGGAMSQVLVTRHPERIGRLVLTNCDTHENFPPGIFKAMPPIAALPGGMSVLAAPFRIGALARAAFKPFSKNPIPPELVASWMAPGLHDPGVKRDAKKVTAGMNKRYTLEAAQKLRGSQLPILLAWAPGDRFFPLKYAQRLAAEAGNAKIVEIPDAKTFVPLDQPAQLADLIADFR
;
A
#
# COMPACT_ATOMS: atom_id res chain seq x y z
N MET A 1 -3.23 20.64 -20.55
CA MET A 1 -2.07 21.07 -19.74
C MET A 1 -2.06 20.15 -18.54
N ALA A 2 -1.06 19.28 -18.38
CA ALA A 2 -0.94 18.45 -17.19
C ALA A 2 -0.84 19.39 -15.97
N SER A 3 -1.71 19.16 -14.98
CA SER A 3 -1.64 19.85 -13.68
C SER A 3 -0.24 19.64 -13.12
N ALA A 4 0.40 20.70 -12.64
CA ALA A 4 1.74 20.63 -12.09
C ALA A 4 1.79 19.58 -10.98
N ASP A 5 2.80 18.71 -11.03
CA ASP A 5 3.11 17.72 -9.98
C ASP A 5 3.34 18.46 -8.66
N GLN A 6 2.33 18.47 -7.80
CA GLN A 6 2.39 19.18 -6.53
C GLN A 6 2.61 18.17 -5.39
N ARG A 7 3.68 18.40 -4.62
CA ARG A 7 3.90 17.68 -3.37
C ARG A 7 3.40 18.53 -2.21
N HIS A 8 2.60 17.91 -1.39
CA HIS A 8 1.93 18.54 -0.25
C HIS A 8 2.34 17.86 1.06
N GLU A 9 2.18 18.59 2.14
CA GLU A 9 2.26 18.07 3.51
C GLU A 9 0.94 18.35 4.22
N LEU A 10 0.44 17.37 4.95
CA LEU A 10 -0.79 17.48 5.71
C LEU A 10 -0.55 16.98 7.13
N GLU A 11 -0.81 17.85 8.10
CA GLU A 11 -0.74 17.49 9.51
C GLU A 11 -2.00 16.74 9.91
N LEU A 12 -1.84 15.51 10.39
CA LEU A 12 -2.92 14.65 10.87
C LEU A 12 -2.71 14.31 12.37
N PRO A 13 -3.72 13.75 13.06
CA PRO A 13 -3.59 13.36 14.47
C PRO A 13 -2.35 12.47 14.74
N ALA A 14 -2.05 11.53 13.84
CA ALA A 14 -0.92 10.60 13.98
C ALA A 14 0.44 11.21 13.59
N GLY A 15 0.48 12.33 12.85
CA GLY A 15 1.69 13.02 12.36
C GLY A 15 1.51 13.54 10.95
N THR A 16 2.59 14.05 10.36
CA THR A 16 2.59 14.67 9.03
C THR A 16 2.65 13.61 7.93
N ILE A 17 1.73 13.68 6.97
CA ILE A 17 1.73 12.86 5.76
C ILE A 17 2.12 13.74 4.58
N ARG A 18 3.15 13.31 3.83
CA ARG A 18 3.48 13.87 2.52
C ARG A 18 2.71 13.13 1.45
N TYR A 19 2.25 13.85 0.43
CA TYR A 19 1.58 13.22 -0.69
C TYR A 19 1.81 13.97 -1.99
N ARG A 20 1.80 13.23 -3.09
CA ARG A 20 1.70 13.75 -4.45
C ARG A 20 0.24 13.86 -4.82
N GLU A 21 -0.14 15.00 -5.43
CA GLU A 21 -1.47 15.19 -6.00
C GLU A 21 -1.36 15.55 -7.48
N ALA A 22 -2.21 14.96 -8.32
CA ALA A 22 -2.28 15.25 -9.75
C ALA A 22 -3.69 14.99 -10.28
N GLY A 23 -4.11 15.81 -11.27
CA GLY A 23 -5.40 15.67 -11.93
C GLY A 23 -6.57 16.24 -11.14
N GLU A 24 -7.75 16.12 -11.76
CA GLU A 24 -9.03 16.59 -11.21
C GLU A 24 -10.12 15.55 -11.39
N GLY A 25 -11.28 15.73 -10.75
CA GLY A 25 -12.42 14.83 -10.87
C GLY A 25 -12.58 13.85 -9.72
N LYS A 26 -12.96 12.59 -10.00
CA LYS A 26 -13.20 11.59 -8.95
C LYS A 26 -11.91 11.24 -8.21
N PRO A 27 -11.92 11.24 -6.88
CA PRO A 27 -10.73 10.99 -6.09
C PRO A 27 -10.31 9.51 -6.13
N VAL A 28 -9.01 9.30 -6.37
CA VAL A 28 -8.33 8.01 -6.27
C VAL A 28 -7.19 8.16 -5.28
N VAL A 29 -7.23 7.40 -4.19
CA VAL A 29 -6.20 7.42 -3.15
C VAL A 29 -5.44 6.10 -3.17
N PHE A 30 -4.12 6.21 -3.32
CA PHE A 30 -3.22 5.07 -3.45
C PHE A 30 -2.60 4.68 -2.11
N VAL A 31 -2.54 3.37 -1.84
CA VAL A 31 -1.95 2.82 -0.63
C VAL A 31 -0.85 1.84 -1.01
N HIS A 32 0.38 2.28 -0.88
CA HIS A 32 1.58 1.49 -1.18
C HIS A 32 1.88 0.44 -0.11
N GLY A 33 2.81 -0.47 -0.40
CA GLY A 33 3.21 -1.54 0.49
C GLY A 33 4.34 -1.20 1.46
N TYR A 34 4.82 -2.25 2.15
CA TYR A 34 5.89 -2.15 3.13
C TYR A 34 7.22 -1.78 2.50
N LEU A 35 7.96 -0.85 3.13
CA LEU A 35 9.28 -0.37 2.71
C LEU A 35 9.34 0.29 1.32
N VAL A 36 8.22 0.72 0.77
CA VAL A 36 8.13 1.57 -0.42
C VAL A 36 7.33 2.84 -0.07
N ASP A 37 7.25 3.81 -0.98
CA ASP A 37 6.51 5.06 -0.80
C ASP A 37 5.57 5.37 -1.98
N GLY A 38 4.95 6.53 -1.97
CA GLY A 38 3.97 6.96 -2.97
C GLY A 38 4.48 6.93 -4.41
N ARG A 39 5.80 7.00 -4.63
CA ARG A 39 6.41 6.92 -5.97
C ARG A 39 6.24 5.56 -6.65
N LEU A 40 5.87 4.52 -5.91
CA LEU A 40 5.42 3.26 -6.50
C LEU A 40 4.32 3.47 -7.55
N TRP A 41 3.54 4.51 -7.38
CA TRP A 41 2.36 4.82 -8.20
C TRP A 41 2.60 5.85 -9.30
N ASP A 42 3.81 6.43 -9.40
CA ASP A 42 4.08 7.55 -10.32
C ASP A 42 3.65 7.23 -11.76
N GLY A 43 4.02 6.05 -12.27
CA GLY A 43 3.64 5.65 -13.62
C GLY A 43 2.12 5.45 -13.85
N VAL A 44 1.38 5.14 -12.80
CA VAL A 44 -0.09 5.02 -12.83
C VAL A 44 -0.72 6.42 -12.73
N VAL A 45 -0.25 7.25 -11.80
CA VAL A 45 -0.72 8.63 -11.60
C VAL A 45 -0.56 9.45 -12.86
N ASP A 46 0.61 9.39 -13.53
CA ASP A 46 0.87 10.12 -14.77
C ASP A 46 -0.12 9.80 -15.89
N ARG A 47 -0.67 8.59 -15.90
CA ARG A 47 -1.65 8.14 -16.92
C ARG A 47 -3.10 8.37 -16.51
N LEU A 48 -3.35 8.47 -15.22
CA LEU A 48 -4.69 8.56 -14.67
C LEU A 48 -5.10 10.02 -14.40
N ALA A 49 -4.15 10.94 -14.27
CA ALA A 49 -4.37 12.33 -13.90
C ALA A 49 -5.27 13.12 -14.88
N ASP A 50 -5.35 12.69 -16.15
CA ASP A 50 -6.27 13.30 -17.11
C ASP A 50 -7.75 12.90 -16.89
N ARG A 51 -8.01 11.91 -16.05
CA ARG A 51 -9.34 11.30 -15.82
C ARG A 51 -9.81 11.33 -14.38
N CYS A 52 -8.89 11.47 -13.43
CA CYS A 52 -9.14 11.36 -11.99
C CYS A 52 -8.26 12.32 -11.20
N ARG A 53 -8.72 12.70 -10.00
CA ARG A 53 -7.92 13.35 -8.98
C ARG A 53 -7.12 12.28 -8.23
N CYS A 54 -5.85 12.14 -8.51
CA CYS A 54 -4.94 11.14 -7.98
C CYS A 54 -4.21 11.67 -6.75
N ILE A 55 -4.24 10.94 -5.64
CA ILE A 55 -3.57 11.27 -4.39
C ILE A 55 -2.72 10.07 -3.98
N ALA A 56 -1.39 10.23 -3.98
CA ALA A 56 -0.42 9.19 -3.68
C ALA A 56 0.43 9.57 -2.45
N PRO A 57 -0.04 9.26 -1.22
CA PRO A 57 0.67 9.57 0.00
C PRO A 57 1.84 8.63 0.29
N ASP A 58 2.81 9.15 1.05
CA ASP A 58 3.86 8.37 1.71
C ASP A 58 3.33 7.89 3.07
N TRP A 59 2.66 6.75 3.07
CA TRP A 59 2.10 6.19 4.29
C TRP A 59 3.19 5.71 5.25
N PRO A 60 2.94 5.73 6.58
CA PRO A 60 3.94 5.37 7.57
C PRO A 60 4.17 3.85 7.66
N ILE A 61 4.55 3.24 6.52
CA ILE A 61 4.76 1.79 6.37
C ILE A 61 6.27 1.48 6.15
N GLY A 62 7.15 2.32 6.69
CA GLY A 62 8.58 2.06 6.81
C GLY A 62 9.51 2.78 5.83
N ALA A 63 8.99 3.50 4.83
CA ALA A 63 9.77 4.31 3.89
C ALA A 63 9.35 5.79 3.85
N GLN A 64 8.42 6.21 4.70
CA GLN A 64 8.00 7.61 4.82
C GLN A 64 9.18 8.53 5.16
N GLN A 65 9.16 9.77 4.63
CA GLN A 65 10.23 10.73 4.82
C GLN A 65 10.14 11.50 6.15
N VAL A 66 8.98 11.48 6.80
CA VAL A 66 8.73 12.16 8.08
C VAL A 66 8.27 11.13 9.10
N ALA A 67 8.92 11.14 10.26
CA ALA A 67 8.51 10.25 11.35
C ALA A 67 7.15 10.68 11.92
N MET A 68 6.34 9.70 12.29
CA MET A 68 5.07 9.92 12.97
C MET A 68 5.29 10.33 14.43
N LYS A 69 4.25 10.84 15.08
CA LYS A 69 4.27 11.12 16.52
C LYS A 69 4.68 9.86 17.30
N PRO A 70 5.44 9.99 18.38
CA PRO A 70 5.95 8.83 19.13
C PRO A 70 4.87 7.89 19.66
N ASP A 71 3.69 8.39 19.95
CA ASP A 71 2.52 7.69 20.47
C ASP A 71 1.55 7.20 19.37
N ALA A 72 1.81 7.54 18.08
CA ALA A 72 0.97 7.11 16.97
C ALA A 72 0.79 5.58 16.96
N ASP A 73 -0.46 5.14 16.78
CA ASP A 73 -0.78 3.75 16.50
C ASP A 73 -0.45 3.44 15.03
N LEU A 74 0.55 2.58 14.84
CA LEU A 74 0.98 2.11 13.51
C LEU A 74 0.65 0.63 13.30
N THR A 75 -0.30 0.09 14.05
CA THR A 75 -0.97 -1.17 13.68
C THR A 75 -1.79 -0.97 12.41
N PRO A 76 -2.21 -2.04 11.72
CA PRO A 76 -3.12 -1.92 10.58
C PRO A 76 -4.41 -1.12 10.89
N TYR A 77 -4.91 -1.13 12.12
CA TYR A 77 -6.03 -0.28 12.53
C TYR A 77 -5.66 1.20 12.57
N GLY A 78 -4.52 1.53 13.19
CA GLY A 78 -4.05 2.92 13.29
C GLY A 78 -3.69 3.50 11.92
N ILE A 79 -3.08 2.71 11.02
CA ILE A 79 -2.81 3.13 9.65
C ILE A 79 -4.12 3.36 8.89
N ALA A 80 -5.10 2.46 9.00
CA ALA A 80 -6.43 2.66 8.40
C ALA A 80 -7.11 3.93 8.93
N ALA A 81 -7.03 4.21 10.24
CA ALA A 81 -7.54 5.45 10.82
C ALA A 81 -6.79 6.68 10.29
N THR A 82 -5.47 6.60 10.08
CA THR A 82 -4.68 7.69 9.47
C THR A 82 -5.11 7.95 8.02
N ILE A 83 -5.39 6.89 7.25
CA ILE A 83 -5.94 7.03 5.89
C ILE A 83 -7.32 7.72 5.96
N ALA A 84 -8.21 7.27 6.83
CA ALA A 84 -9.53 7.89 7.02
C ALA A 84 -9.42 9.38 7.39
N SER A 85 -8.49 9.74 8.29
CA SER A 85 -8.23 11.14 8.66
C SER A 85 -7.75 11.98 7.48
N LEU A 86 -6.95 11.41 6.56
CA LEU A 86 -6.55 12.11 5.33
C LEU A 86 -7.76 12.35 4.42
N LEU A 87 -8.63 11.34 4.24
CA LEU A 87 -9.84 11.49 3.42
C LEU A 87 -10.75 12.59 3.98
N GLU A 88 -10.87 12.68 5.30
CA GLU A 88 -11.65 13.70 5.99
C GLU A 88 -11.02 15.09 5.83
N ALA A 89 -9.72 15.22 6.10
CA ALA A 89 -9.02 16.50 6.04
C ALA A 89 -8.98 17.12 4.63
N LEU A 90 -8.98 16.27 3.59
CA LEU A 90 -9.09 16.69 2.18
C LEU A 90 -10.54 16.77 1.67
N ASP A 91 -11.52 16.56 2.54
CA ASP A 91 -12.96 16.50 2.26
C ASP A 91 -13.29 15.62 1.03
N LEU A 92 -12.68 14.44 0.95
CA LEU A 92 -12.91 13.48 -0.13
C LEU A 92 -14.15 12.63 0.15
N SER A 93 -14.90 12.31 -0.89
CA SER A 93 -16.07 11.41 -0.85
C SER A 93 -16.14 10.57 -2.14
N ASP A 94 -16.87 9.46 -2.12
CA ASP A 94 -16.94 8.46 -3.22
C ASP A 94 -15.54 8.04 -3.70
N VAL A 95 -14.60 7.88 -2.74
CA VAL A 95 -13.18 7.65 -3.03
C VAL A 95 -12.96 6.23 -3.56
N THR A 96 -12.18 6.11 -4.62
CA THR A 96 -11.59 4.83 -5.04
C THR A 96 -10.28 4.63 -4.27
N ILE A 97 -10.24 3.64 -3.39
CA ILE A 97 -9.01 3.23 -2.69
C ILE A 97 -8.29 2.18 -3.54
N VAL A 98 -7.00 2.39 -3.78
CA VAL A 98 -6.15 1.46 -4.56
C VAL A 98 -5.01 0.97 -3.70
N GLY A 99 -4.99 -0.33 -3.37
CA GLY A 99 -3.98 -0.92 -2.47
C GLY A 99 -3.09 -1.95 -3.17
N ASN A 100 -1.80 -1.96 -2.78
CA ASN A 100 -0.81 -2.94 -3.25
C ASN A 100 -0.01 -3.48 -2.06
N ASP A 101 0.41 -4.75 -2.10
CA ASP A 101 1.23 -5.40 -1.07
C ASP A 101 0.57 -5.24 0.33
N SER A 102 1.31 -4.84 1.35
CA SER A 102 0.73 -4.56 2.68
C SER A 102 -0.27 -3.40 2.66
N GLY A 103 -0.16 -2.47 1.71
CA GLY A 103 -1.14 -1.41 1.51
C GLY A 103 -2.52 -1.95 1.16
N GLY A 104 -2.60 -3.11 0.49
CA GLY A 104 -3.87 -3.79 0.26
C GLY A 104 -4.50 -4.34 1.54
N ALA A 105 -3.70 -4.83 2.50
CA ALA A 105 -4.20 -5.19 3.83
C ALA A 105 -4.78 -3.97 4.56
N MET A 106 -4.04 -2.83 4.54
CA MET A 106 -4.50 -1.57 5.15
C MET A 106 -5.80 -1.07 4.50
N SER A 107 -5.89 -1.19 3.16
CA SER A 107 -7.09 -0.82 2.40
C SER A 107 -8.31 -1.68 2.77
N GLN A 108 -8.14 -3.00 2.92
CA GLN A 108 -9.22 -3.89 3.38
C GLN A 108 -9.68 -3.55 4.81
N VAL A 109 -8.75 -3.25 5.71
CA VAL A 109 -9.06 -2.79 7.07
C VAL A 109 -9.80 -1.44 7.02
N LEU A 110 -9.33 -0.50 6.20
CA LEU A 110 -9.95 0.82 6.03
C LEU A 110 -11.42 0.70 5.60
N VAL A 111 -11.71 0.01 4.49
CA VAL A 111 -13.08 -0.06 3.93
C VAL A 111 -14.05 -0.80 4.83
N THR A 112 -13.54 -1.61 5.77
CA THR A 112 -14.38 -2.35 6.72
C THR A 112 -14.57 -1.67 8.08
N ARG A 113 -13.78 -0.64 8.38
CA ARG A 113 -13.85 0.11 9.65
C ARG A 113 -14.23 1.58 9.50
N HIS A 114 -13.93 2.17 8.34
CA HIS A 114 -14.17 3.57 8.00
C HIS A 114 -14.76 3.68 6.58
N PRO A 115 -15.95 3.07 6.32
CA PRO A 115 -16.53 2.99 4.96
C PRO A 115 -17.10 4.30 4.43
N GLU A 116 -17.33 5.30 5.29
CA GLU A 116 -18.24 6.43 5.08
C GLU A 116 -17.90 7.25 3.83
N ARG A 117 -16.62 7.34 3.47
CA ARG A 117 -16.13 8.15 2.35
C ARG A 117 -15.73 7.33 1.13
N ILE A 118 -15.90 6.00 1.19
CA ILE A 118 -15.34 5.07 0.21
C ILE A 118 -16.41 4.57 -0.74
N GLY A 119 -16.19 4.79 -2.03
CA GLY A 119 -17.07 4.30 -3.09
C GLY A 119 -16.64 2.96 -3.69
N ARG A 120 -15.32 2.70 -3.75
CA ARG A 120 -14.76 1.51 -4.43
C ARG A 120 -13.43 1.09 -3.82
N LEU A 121 -13.11 -0.19 -4.00
CA LEU A 121 -11.82 -0.77 -3.63
C LEU A 121 -11.16 -1.43 -4.83
N VAL A 122 -9.92 -1.06 -5.13
CA VAL A 122 -9.07 -1.74 -6.11
C VAL A 122 -7.89 -2.35 -5.36
N LEU A 123 -7.68 -3.64 -5.51
CA LEU A 123 -6.53 -4.34 -4.94
C LEU A 123 -5.67 -4.92 -6.06
N THR A 124 -4.39 -4.65 -6.00
CA THR A 124 -3.39 -5.40 -6.76
C THR A 124 -2.68 -6.36 -5.82
N ASN A 125 -1.91 -7.30 -6.32
CA ASN A 125 -1.22 -8.32 -5.53
C ASN A 125 -0.90 -7.87 -4.09
N CYS A 126 -1.63 -8.41 -3.11
CA CYS A 126 -1.58 -7.90 -1.74
C CYS A 126 -1.90 -8.97 -0.69
N ASP A 127 -1.59 -8.62 0.54
CA ASP A 127 -1.98 -9.37 1.72
C ASP A 127 -3.51 -9.44 1.86
N THR A 128 -4.01 -10.64 2.12
CA THR A 128 -5.41 -10.90 2.44
C THR A 128 -5.54 -12.22 3.21
N HIS A 129 -6.64 -12.41 3.92
CA HIS A 129 -6.92 -13.60 4.73
C HIS A 129 -5.74 -13.96 5.66
N GLU A 130 -5.29 -15.23 5.67
CA GLU A 130 -4.16 -15.70 6.49
C GLU A 130 -2.78 -15.37 5.92
N ASN A 131 -2.70 -14.77 4.74
CA ASN A 131 -1.46 -14.44 4.05
C ASN A 131 -0.93 -13.04 4.44
N PHE A 132 -0.92 -12.71 5.72
CA PHE A 132 -0.37 -11.45 6.23
C PHE A 132 0.46 -11.66 7.50
N PRO A 133 1.77 -11.40 7.45
CA PRO A 133 2.60 -11.22 6.25
C PRO A 133 2.81 -12.53 5.49
N PRO A 134 3.17 -12.46 4.17
CA PRO A 134 3.24 -13.65 3.33
C PRO A 134 4.54 -14.45 3.54
N GLY A 135 4.48 -15.76 3.35
CA GLY A 135 5.63 -16.64 3.22
C GLY A 135 6.68 -16.50 4.32
N ILE A 136 7.92 -16.26 3.89
CA ILE A 136 9.10 -16.10 4.78
C ILE A 136 9.02 -14.84 5.66
N PHE A 137 8.24 -13.84 5.27
CA PHE A 137 8.08 -12.61 6.03
C PHE A 137 7.32 -12.80 7.34
N LYS A 138 6.70 -13.96 7.57
CA LYS A 138 6.07 -14.33 8.86
C LYS A 138 7.05 -14.32 10.03
N ALA A 139 8.36 -14.42 9.76
CA ALA A 139 9.39 -14.32 10.79
C ALA A 139 9.68 -12.88 11.21
N MET A 140 9.33 -11.87 10.40
CA MET A 140 9.68 -10.47 10.66
C MET A 140 9.01 -9.88 11.92
N PRO A 141 7.70 -10.05 12.16
CA PRO A 141 7.04 -9.47 13.33
C PRO A 141 7.67 -9.91 14.67
N PRO A 142 7.88 -11.18 14.97
CA PRO A 142 8.51 -11.59 16.22
C PRO A 142 9.97 -11.10 16.33
N ILE A 143 10.73 -11.06 15.23
CA ILE A 143 12.10 -10.52 15.24
C ILE A 143 12.07 -9.01 15.54
N ALA A 144 11.22 -8.25 14.87
CA ALA A 144 11.11 -6.79 15.08
C ALA A 144 10.72 -6.43 16.52
N ALA A 145 9.93 -7.27 17.19
CA ALA A 145 9.53 -7.05 18.58
C ALA A 145 10.70 -7.14 19.56
N LEU A 146 11.76 -7.90 19.26
CA LEU A 146 12.92 -8.08 20.12
C LEU A 146 13.78 -6.80 20.21
N PRO A 147 14.49 -6.59 21.32
CA PRO A 147 15.54 -5.57 21.40
C PRO A 147 16.56 -5.75 20.27
N GLY A 148 16.83 -4.70 19.49
CA GLY A 148 17.77 -4.76 18.36
C GLY A 148 17.25 -5.49 17.11
N GLY A 149 16.12 -6.18 17.18
CA GLY A 149 15.59 -6.99 16.08
C GLY A 149 15.37 -6.21 14.78
N MET A 150 14.88 -4.97 14.86
CA MET A 150 14.75 -4.12 13.67
C MET A 150 16.10 -3.79 13.03
N SER A 151 17.19 -3.68 13.82
CA SER A 151 18.54 -3.46 13.30
C SER A 151 19.07 -4.70 12.54
N VAL A 152 18.71 -5.89 13.00
CA VAL A 152 19.03 -7.16 12.31
C VAL A 152 18.29 -7.24 10.98
N LEU A 153 16.99 -6.95 10.97
CA LEU A 153 16.17 -6.94 9.76
C LEU A 153 16.64 -5.88 8.73
N ALA A 154 17.11 -4.73 9.21
CA ALA A 154 17.58 -3.63 8.37
C ALA A 154 19.04 -3.82 7.88
N ALA A 155 19.83 -4.70 8.47
CA ALA A 155 21.24 -4.85 8.16
C ALA A 155 21.55 -5.13 6.67
N PRO A 156 20.84 -6.01 5.96
CA PRO A 156 21.07 -6.26 4.54
C PRO A 156 20.87 -5.01 3.66
N PHE A 157 19.93 -4.13 4.05
CA PHE A 157 19.60 -2.94 3.27
C PHE A 157 20.64 -1.83 3.33
N ARG A 158 21.63 -1.92 4.24
CA ARG A 158 22.80 -1.02 4.29
C ARG A 158 23.76 -1.27 3.12
N ILE A 159 23.67 -2.41 2.48
CA ILE A 159 24.49 -2.79 1.32
C ILE A 159 23.59 -2.68 0.08
N GLY A 160 23.85 -1.67 -0.76
CA GLY A 160 22.99 -1.36 -1.91
C GLY A 160 22.73 -2.55 -2.86
N ALA A 161 23.72 -3.43 -3.05
CA ALA A 161 23.53 -4.64 -3.86
C ALA A 161 22.53 -5.61 -3.22
N LEU A 162 22.57 -5.79 -1.89
CA LEU A 162 21.64 -6.65 -1.16
C LEU A 162 20.24 -6.02 -1.10
N ALA A 163 20.14 -4.70 -0.93
CA ALA A 163 18.88 -3.98 -1.01
C ALA A 163 18.19 -4.22 -2.36
N ARG A 164 18.90 -4.01 -3.47
CA ARG A 164 18.37 -4.27 -4.81
C ARG A 164 17.97 -5.74 -5.00
N ALA A 165 18.80 -6.67 -4.52
CA ALA A 165 18.49 -8.10 -4.60
C ALA A 165 17.20 -8.47 -3.83
N ALA A 166 16.95 -7.82 -2.68
CA ALA A 166 15.76 -8.02 -1.87
C ALA A 166 14.47 -7.58 -2.59
N PHE A 167 14.54 -6.50 -3.38
CA PHE A 167 13.37 -5.99 -4.14
C PHE A 167 13.16 -6.68 -5.49
N LYS A 168 14.17 -7.32 -6.07
CA LYS A 168 14.07 -8.01 -7.38
C LYS A 168 12.91 -9.00 -7.49
N PRO A 169 12.51 -9.76 -6.45
CA PRO A 169 11.40 -10.68 -6.55
C PRO A 169 10.03 -10.02 -6.71
N PHE A 170 9.88 -8.74 -6.38
CA PHE A 170 8.59 -8.03 -6.33
C PHE A 170 8.20 -7.37 -7.66
N SER A 171 9.14 -7.18 -8.57
CA SER A 171 8.89 -6.61 -9.89
C SER A 171 9.46 -7.51 -10.98
N LYS A 172 8.84 -7.54 -12.13
CA LYS A 172 9.35 -8.21 -13.33
C LYS A 172 10.43 -7.37 -13.98
N ASN A 173 10.21 -6.05 -14.01
CA ASN A 173 11.15 -5.09 -14.55
C ASN A 173 12.20 -4.69 -13.50
N PRO A 174 13.41 -4.32 -13.90
CA PRO A 174 14.42 -3.78 -12.99
C PRO A 174 13.91 -2.50 -12.32
N ILE A 175 13.94 -2.45 -10.98
CA ILE A 175 13.64 -1.24 -10.23
C ILE A 175 14.89 -0.35 -10.23
N PRO A 176 14.77 0.96 -10.54
CA PRO A 176 15.91 1.88 -10.53
C PRO A 176 16.66 1.83 -9.19
N PRO A 177 18.00 1.68 -9.19
CA PRO A 177 18.79 1.56 -7.96
C PRO A 177 18.62 2.75 -7.01
N GLU A 178 18.49 3.96 -7.57
CA GLU A 178 18.26 5.20 -6.83
C GLU A 178 16.89 5.22 -6.14
N LEU A 179 15.87 4.62 -6.74
CA LEU A 179 14.54 4.48 -6.13
C LEU A 179 14.60 3.53 -4.93
N VAL A 180 15.24 2.37 -5.08
CA VAL A 180 15.43 1.43 -3.96
C VAL A 180 16.22 2.08 -2.83
N ALA A 181 17.31 2.80 -3.15
CA ALA A 181 18.12 3.50 -2.17
C ALA A 181 17.32 4.56 -1.41
N SER A 182 16.48 5.31 -2.10
CA SER A 182 15.64 6.35 -1.50
C SER A 182 14.54 5.79 -0.61
N TRP A 183 13.97 4.62 -0.92
CA TRP A 183 13.02 3.94 -0.03
C TRP A 183 13.67 3.46 1.27
N MET A 184 14.92 3.03 1.18
CA MET A 184 15.62 2.49 2.36
C MET A 184 16.21 3.58 3.26
N ALA A 185 16.61 4.71 2.68
CA ALA A 185 17.34 5.77 3.40
C ALA A 185 16.63 6.26 4.69
N PRO A 186 15.31 6.56 4.70
CA PRO A 186 14.65 7.05 5.90
C PRO A 186 14.76 6.05 7.07
N GLY A 187 14.39 4.79 6.84
CA GLY A 187 14.43 3.74 7.87
C GLY A 187 15.85 3.40 8.37
N LEU A 188 16.88 3.67 7.54
CA LEU A 188 18.29 3.44 7.91
C LEU A 188 18.91 4.61 8.68
N HIS A 189 18.50 5.85 8.39
CA HIS A 189 19.18 7.06 8.86
C HIS A 189 18.37 7.88 9.85
N ASP A 190 17.03 7.83 9.81
CA ASP A 190 16.16 8.55 10.75
C ASP A 190 15.71 7.63 11.90
N PRO A 191 16.07 7.97 13.18
CA PRO A 191 15.66 7.16 14.33
C PRO A 191 14.14 7.08 14.52
N GLY A 192 13.40 8.15 14.16
CA GLY A 192 11.95 8.20 14.26
C GLY A 192 11.30 7.28 13.24
N VAL A 193 11.73 7.33 11.98
CA VAL A 193 11.23 6.43 10.93
C VAL A 193 11.59 4.98 11.23
N LYS A 194 12.79 4.72 11.78
CA LYS A 194 13.19 3.37 12.24
C LYS A 194 12.30 2.86 13.38
N ARG A 195 11.95 3.73 14.34
CA ARG A 195 10.97 3.42 15.39
C ARG A 195 9.62 3.05 14.79
N ASP A 196 9.14 3.83 13.83
CA ASP A 196 7.87 3.62 13.16
C ASP A 196 7.86 2.31 12.36
N ALA A 197 8.92 2.05 11.58
CA ALA A 197 9.11 0.79 10.87
C ALA A 197 9.09 -0.42 11.83
N LYS A 198 9.69 -0.28 13.04
CA LYS A 198 9.60 -1.32 14.08
C LYS A 198 8.17 -1.55 14.54
N LYS A 199 7.40 -0.48 14.80
CA LYS A 199 5.99 -0.59 15.24
C LYS A 199 5.15 -1.29 14.16
N VAL A 200 5.26 -0.85 12.92
CA VAL A 200 4.55 -1.45 11.78
C VAL A 200 4.89 -2.93 11.65
N THR A 201 6.19 -3.25 11.60
CA THR A 201 6.64 -4.63 11.40
C THR A 201 6.19 -5.55 12.53
N ALA A 202 6.35 -5.14 13.79
CA ALA A 202 5.91 -5.90 14.95
C ALA A 202 4.36 -6.04 15.01
N GLY A 203 3.64 -5.09 14.44
CA GLY A 203 2.18 -5.05 14.38
C GLY A 203 1.56 -5.91 13.28
N MET A 204 2.33 -6.40 12.29
CA MET A 204 1.81 -7.24 11.21
C MET A 204 1.26 -8.55 11.76
N ASN A 205 -0.03 -8.82 11.51
CA ASN A 205 -0.68 -10.02 11.98
C ASN A 205 -1.91 -10.36 11.12
N LYS A 206 -2.03 -11.62 10.73
CA LYS A 206 -3.15 -12.14 9.92
C LYS A 206 -4.55 -11.88 10.50
N ARG A 207 -4.66 -11.62 11.81
CA ARG A 207 -5.95 -11.31 12.45
C ARG A 207 -6.67 -10.15 11.80
N TYR A 208 -5.92 -9.12 11.35
CA TYR A 208 -6.48 -7.92 10.73
C TYR A 208 -7.10 -8.21 9.37
N THR A 209 -6.39 -8.98 8.53
CA THR A 209 -6.88 -9.37 7.19
C THR A 209 -7.95 -10.44 7.26
N LEU A 210 -7.93 -11.35 8.25
CA LEU A 210 -9.01 -12.30 8.50
C LEU A 210 -10.30 -11.58 8.95
N GLU A 211 -10.21 -10.62 9.86
CA GLU A 211 -11.36 -9.81 10.27
C GLU A 211 -11.93 -9.00 9.10
N ALA A 212 -11.05 -8.33 8.33
CA ALA A 212 -11.47 -7.57 7.16
C ALA A 212 -12.14 -8.48 6.11
N ALA A 213 -11.57 -9.62 5.78
CA ALA A 213 -12.16 -10.58 4.85
C ALA A 213 -13.54 -11.06 5.33
N GLN A 214 -13.69 -11.33 6.64
CA GLN A 214 -14.99 -11.71 7.21
C GLN A 214 -16.04 -10.60 7.04
N LYS A 215 -15.67 -9.34 7.26
CA LYS A 215 -16.58 -8.18 7.09
C LYS A 215 -16.89 -7.89 5.63
N LEU A 216 -16.00 -8.24 4.70
CA LEU A 216 -16.23 -8.10 3.27
C LEU A 216 -17.16 -9.17 2.69
N ARG A 217 -17.45 -10.25 3.42
CA ARG A 217 -18.38 -11.29 2.96
C ARG A 217 -19.75 -10.71 2.66
N GLY A 218 -20.21 -10.92 1.43
CA GLY A 218 -21.50 -10.38 0.97
C GLY A 218 -21.56 -8.86 0.85
N SER A 219 -20.44 -8.15 1.03
CA SER A 219 -20.38 -6.70 0.88
C SER A 219 -20.78 -6.27 -0.52
N GLN A 220 -21.57 -5.20 -0.62
CA GLN A 220 -21.97 -4.60 -1.89
C GLN A 220 -20.97 -3.54 -2.38
N LEU A 221 -19.90 -3.25 -1.61
CA LEU A 221 -18.82 -2.39 -2.07
C LEU A 221 -18.24 -2.95 -3.39
N PRO A 222 -18.18 -2.16 -4.46
CA PRO A 222 -17.51 -2.59 -5.68
C PRO A 222 -16.03 -2.85 -5.43
N ILE A 223 -15.55 -4.06 -5.75
CA ILE A 223 -14.16 -4.49 -5.56
C ILE A 223 -13.58 -4.96 -6.90
N LEU A 224 -12.46 -4.38 -7.30
CA LEU A 224 -11.65 -4.85 -8.43
C LEU A 224 -10.36 -5.48 -7.90
N LEU A 225 -10.10 -6.71 -8.28
CA LEU A 225 -8.87 -7.42 -8.00
C LEU A 225 -8.05 -7.49 -9.29
N ALA A 226 -7.13 -6.54 -9.47
CA ALA A 226 -6.24 -6.44 -10.62
C ALA A 226 -4.94 -7.19 -10.32
N TRP A 227 -4.85 -8.47 -10.73
CA TRP A 227 -3.90 -9.40 -10.12
C TRP A 227 -2.93 -10.03 -11.10
N ALA A 228 -1.64 -9.96 -10.79
CA ALA A 228 -0.60 -10.70 -11.52
C ALA A 228 -0.62 -12.18 -11.10
N PRO A 229 -1.00 -13.12 -11.99
CA PRO A 229 -1.26 -14.51 -11.61
C PRO A 229 0.00 -15.28 -11.22
N GLY A 230 1.16 -14.85 -11.72
CA GLY A 230 2.47 -15.49 -11.47
C GLY A 230 3.20 -15.05 -10.20
N ASP A 231 2.55 -14.25 -9.34
CA ASP A 231 3.17 -13.78 -8.11
C ASP A 231 3.31 -14.90 -7.07
N ARG A 232 4.52 -15.06 -6.56
CA ARG A 232 4.83 -16.09 -5.56
C ARG A 232 4.44 -15.71 -4.13
N PHE A 233 4.35 -14.41 -3.82
CA PHE A 233 4.04 -13.91 -2.48
C PHE A 233 2.53 -13.81 -2.29
N PHE A 234 1.82 -13.44 -3.34
CA PHE A 234 0.38 -13.25 -3.36
C PHE A 234 -0.27 -14.10 -4.46
N PRO A 235 -0.32 -15.43 -4.28
CA PRO A 235 -0.92 -16.35 -5.25
C PRO A 235 -2.35 -15.98 -5.61
N LEU A 236 -2.72 -16.14 -6.88
CA LEU A 236 -4.05 -15.80 -7.44
C LEU A 236 -5.22 -16.43 -6.66
N LYS A 237 -5.02 -17.59 -6.05
CA LYS A 237 -6.03 -18.26 -5.22
C LYS A 237 -6.60 -17.37 -4.09
N TYR A 238 -5.82 -16.42 -3.57
CA TYR A 238 -6.28 -15.50 -2.54
C TYR A 238 -7.21 -14.42 -3.12
N ALA A 239 -6.92 -13.91 -4.32
CA ALA A 239 -7.83 -13.02 -5.03
C ALA A 239 -9.13 -13.76 -5.39
N GLN A 240 -9.03 -15.00 -5.89
CA GLN A 240 -10.19 -15.84 -6.21
C GLN A 240 -11.07 -16.09 -4.98
N ARG A 241 -10.45 -16.38 -3.85
CA ARG A 241 -11.16 -16.56 -2.58
C ARG A 241 -11.87 -15.28 -2.14
N LEU A 242 -11.17 -14.13 -2.17
CA LEU A 242 -11.77 -12.85 -1.79
C LEU A 242 -12.93 -12.49 -2.70
N ALA A 243 -12.80 -12.70 -4.03
CA ALA A 243 -13.88 -12.46 -4.98
C ALA A 243 -15.08 -13.37 -4.77
N ALA A 244 -14.86 -14.63 -4.42
CA ALA A 244 -15.93 -15.58 -4.16
C ALA A 244 -16.68 -15.28 -2.83
N GLU A 245 -16.01 -14.69 -1.86
CA GLU A 245 -16.60 -14.35 -0.56
C GLU A 245 -17.28 -12.96 -0.58
N ALA A 246 -16.76 -12.00 -1.36
CA ALA A 246 -17.35 -10.67 -1.48
C ALA A 246 -18.60 -10.69 -2.40
N GLY A 247 -19.59 -9.85 -2.10
CA GLY A 247 -20.85 -9.82 -2.85
C GLY A 247 -20.76 -9.12 -4.20
N ASN A 248 -19.77 -8.24 -4.40
CA ASN A 248 -19.60 -7.42 -5.61
C ASN A 248 -18.11 -7.27 -5.96
N ALA A 249 -17.48 -8.35 -6.37
CA ALA A 249 -16.06 -8.35 -6.72
C ALA A 249 -15.79 -8.93 -8.11
N LYS A 250 -14.84 -8.30 -8.81
CA LYS A 250 -14.37 -8.73 -10.14
C LYS A 250 -12.86 -8.96 -10.10
N ILE A 251 -12.39 -10.02 -10.76
CA ILE A 251 -10.96 -10.29 -10.97
C ILE A 251 -10.60 -9.95 -12.41
N VAL A 252 -9.49 -9.25 -12.58
CA VAL A 252 -8.83 -9.06 -13.88
C VAL A 252 -7.36 -9.46 -13.70
N GLU A 253 -6.94 -10.46 -14.48
CA GLU A 253 -5.54 -10.87 -14.48
C GLU A 253 -4.68 -9.89 -15.26
N ILE A 254 -3.53 -9.52 -14.66
CA ILE A 254 -2.51 -8.66 -15.27
C ILE A 254 -1.29 -9.54 -15.56
N PRO A 255 -1.13 -9.98 -16.82
CA PRO A 255 0.05 -10.75 -17.19
C PRO A 255 1.31 -9.86 -17.17
N ASP A 256 2.47 -10.51 -17.20
CA ASP A 256 3.77 -9.83 -17.25
C ASP A 256 4.05 -8.87 -16.08
N ALA A 257 3.47 -9.15 -14.93
CA ALA A 257 3.71 -8.43 -13.68
C ALA A 257 3.98 -9.39 -12.51
N LYS A 258 4.45 -8.82 -11.41
CA LYS A 258 4.56 -9.45 -10.10
C LYS A 258 3.88 -8.57 -9.06
N THR A 259 4.32 -8.62 -7.79
CA THR A 259 3.75 -7.84 -6.69
C THR A 259 3.60 -6.36 -7.03
N PHE A 260 4.64 -5.75 -7.60
CA PHE A 260 4.60 -4.33 -7.98
C PHE A 260 3.97 -4.12 -9.37
N VAL A 261 2.72 -4.54 -9.50
CA VAL A 261 1.90 -4.27 -10.69
C VAL A 261 1.96 -2.80 -11.13
N PRO A 262 1.96 -1.80 -10.21
CA PRO A 262 2.09 -0.39 -10.58
C PRO A 262 3.37 -0.04 -11.33
N LEU A 263 4.48 -0.75 -11.10
CA LEU A 263 5.74 -0.57 -11.82
C LEU A 263 5.80 -1.40 -13.10
N ASP A 264 5.24 -2.60 -13.06
CA ASP A 264 5.35 -3.54 -14.17
C ASP A 264 4.36 -3.24 -15.30
N GLN A 265 3.11 -2.87 -14.95
CA GLN A 265 2.00 -2.65 -15.90
C GLN A 265 1.20 -1.38 -15.55
N PRO A 266 1.84 -0.19 -15.46
CA PRO A 266 1.16 1.03 -15.03
C PRO A 266 0.04 1.47 -15.97
N ALA A 267 0.17 1.26 -17.28
CA ALA A 267 -0.83 1.66 -18.26
C ALA A 267 -2.12 0.82 -18.12
N GLN A 268 -1.97 -0.52 -18.08
CA GLN A 268 -3.11 -1.41 -17.92
C GLN A 268 -3.83 -1.17 -16.59
N LEU A 269 -3.07 -0.95 -15.51
CA LEU A 269 -3.65 -0.68 -14.20
C LEU A 269 -4.40 0.66 -14.19
N ALA A 270 -3.85 1.71 -14.79
CA ALA A 270 -4.50 3.02 -14.89
C ALA A 270 -5.84 2.94 -15.65
N ASP A 271 -5.88 2.22 -16.78
CA ASP A 271 -7.10 2.02 -17.54
C ASP A 271 -8.15 1.26 -16.74
N LEU A 272 -7.76 0.18 -16.06
CA LEU A 272 -8.66 -0.59 -15.19
C LEU A 272 -9.26 0.25 -14.06
N ILE A 273 -8.45 1.13 -13.42
CA ILE A 273 -8.93 2.03 -12.37
C ILE A 273 -9.92 3.05 -12.94
N ALA A 274 -9.60 3.67 -14.09
CA ALA A 274 -10.44 4.68 -14.70
C ALA A 274 -11.81 4.13 -15.16
N ASP A 275 -11.81 2.89 -15.66
CA ASP A 275 -13.02 2.24 -16.18
C ASP A 275 -13.85 1.56 -15.08
N PHE A 276 -13.30 1.43 -13.88
CA PHE A 276 -13.98 0.84 -12.73
C PHE A 276 -14.90 1.86 -12.07
N ARG A 277 -16.17 1.87 -12.54
CA ARG A 277 -17.22 2.82 -12.13
C ARG A 277 -18.33 2.17 -11.32
#